data_c930a860a0500a796a5365b93ca747eb
#
_entry.id   c930a860a0500a796a5365b93ca747eb
#
_cell.length_a   1.000
_cell.length_b   1.000
_cell.length_c   1.000
_cell.angle_alpha   90.00
_cell.angle_beta   90.00
_cell.angle_gamma   90.00
#
_symmetry.space_group_name_H-M   'P 1'
#
loop_
_entity.id
_entity.type
_entity.pdbx_description
1 polymer ?
#
loop_
_entity_poly.entity_id
_entity_poly.type
_entity_poly.pdbx_seq_one_letter_code
_entity_poly.pdbx_strand_id
1 'polypeptide(L)'
;LMYGQVLDESPLDDQWMYIERQCSWYSDLYALRDAFDRLNHLDQKILWAYADILSACASYIGLQEYVKQTELSEAQLLASYIEENYAKELTLGIISTELGIGKTKLCETARKNFDCSIQQLIRQRRVEAAKALMTTGNMSIREIAEAVGISDSNYFVKVFKGATGYTPLRYKRMIQKSAGSAQLMPPELT
;
A
#
# COMPACT_ATOMS: atom_id res chain seq x y z
N LEU A 1 4.10 23.41 18.53
CA LEU A 1 2.87 24.05 18.00
C LEU A 1 3.01 25.54 18.26
N MET A 2 3.15 26.34 17.20
CA MET A 2 3.09 27.80 17.31
C MET A 2 1.62 28.21 17.38
N TYR A 3 1.18 28.62 18.55
CA TYR A 3 -0.13 29.20 18.73
C TYR A 3 -0.05 30.66 18.38
N GLY A 4 -0.24 31.04 17.17
CA GLY A 4 -0.43 32.43 16.78
C GLY A 4 0.39 33.50 17.51
N GLN A 5 0.18 34.73 17.17
CA GLN A 5 0.80 35.89 17.83
C GLN A 5 -0.07 36.33 19.01
N VAL A 6 -0.01 35.64 20.14
CA VAL A 6 -0.77 35.96 21.37
C VAL A 6 0.15 35.86 22.58
N LEU A 7 -0.11 36.73 23.54
CA LEU A 7 0.58 36.78 24.83
C LEU A 7 -0.35 36.23 25.91
N ASP A 8 0.19 35.53 26.90
CA ASP A 8 -0.54 35.08 28.08
C ASP A 8 -0.63 36.21 29.13
N GLU A 9 -1.15 35.89 30.32
CA GLU A 9 -1.32 36.85 31.40
C GLU A 9 -0.06 37.09 32.25
N SER A 10 1.10 36.53 31.87
CA SER A 10 2.36 36.79 32.57
C SER A 10 2.76 38.27 32.42
N PRO A 11 3.55 38.83 33.38
CA PRO A 11 4.02 40.21 33.25
C PRO A 11 4.71 40.48 31.93
N LEU A 12 4.33 41.56 31.25
CA LEU A 12 4.82 41.92 29.92
C LEU A 12 6.35 42.07 29.86
N ASP A 13 6.94 42.59 30.94
CA ASP A 13 8.40 42.78 31.02
C ASP A 13 9.14 41.43 31.08
N ASP A 14 8.57 40.43 31.75
CA ASP A 14 9.16 39.08 31.81
C ASP A 14 9.10 38.38 30.44
N GLN A 15 7.95 38.53 29.75
CA GLN A 15 7.75 38.00 28.40
C GLN A 15 8.68 38.68 27.39
N TRP A 16 8.83 40.01 27.50
CA TRP A 16 9.73 40.76 26.63
C TRP A 16 11.18 40.34 26.83
N MET A 17 11.66 40.22 28.06
CA MET A 17 13.03 39.76 28.35
C MET A 17 13.28 38.37 27.74
N TYR A 18 12.31 37.48 27.79
CA TYR A 18 12.44 36.16 27.17
C TYR A 18 12.59 36.26 25.65
N ILE A 19 11.72 37.05 24.98
CA ILE A 19 11.71 37.23 23.53
C ILE A 19 13.01 37.93 23.07
N GLU A 20 13.42 38.99 23.72
CA GLU A 20 14.68 39.70 23.43
C GLU A 20 15.87 38.75 23.48
N ARG A 21 15.91 37.87 24.46
CA ARG A 21 16.99 36.87 24.63
C ARG A 21 16.97 35.83 23.50
N GLN A 22 15.78 35.35 23.09
CA GLN A 22 15.64 34.38 22.03
C GLN A 22 15.89 34.98 20.63
N CYS A 23 15.56 36.25 20.46
CA CYS A 23 15.69 36.98 19.20
C CYS A 23 16.94 37.87 19.15
N SER A 24 17.98 37.55 19.93
CA SER A 24 19.23 38.32 19.97
C SER A 24 19.97 38.46 18.62
N TRP A 25 19.62 37.62 17.66
CA TRP A 25 20.10 37.68 16.26
C TRP A 25 19.39 38.74 15.41
N TYR A 26 18.26 39.28 15.87
CA TYR A 26 17.47 40.26 15.12
C TYR A 26 18.03 41.69 15.40
N SER A 27 18.37 42.40 14.34
CA SER A 27 19.12 43.66 14.44
C SER A 27 18.26 44.86 14.84
N ASP A 28 16.94 44.81 14.62
CA ASP A 28 16.02 45.91 14.90
C ASP A 28 15.11 45.61 16.09
N LEU A 29 15.67 45.81 17.29
CA LEU A 29 14.95 45.57 18.55
C LEU A 29 13.76 46.54 18.73
N TYR A 30 13.78 47.70 18.10
CA TYR A 30 12.69 48.67 18.20
C TYR A 30 11.46 48.17 17.42
N ALA A 31 11.66 47.72 16.19
CA ALA A 31 10.59 47.11 15.41
C ALA A 31 10.04 45.80 16.06
N LEU A 32 10.92 45.05 16.72
CA LEU A 32 10.51 43.86 17.43
C LEU A 32 9.63 44.20 18.67
N ARG A 33 10.01 45.24 19.41
CA ARG A 33 9.24 45.72 20.55
C ARG A 33 7.87 46.27 20.14
N ASP A 34 7.81 47.07 19.07
CA ASP A 34 6.54 47.59 18.54
C ASP A 34 5.61 46.47 18.08
N ALA A 35 6.16 45.43 17.47
CA ALA A 35 5.39 44.23 17.11
C ALA A 35 4.89 43.45 18.33
N PHE A 36 5.71 43.33 19.38
CA PHE A 36 5.32 42.68 20.64
C PHE A 36 4.18 43.44 21.35
N ASP A 37 4.28 44.77 21.43
CA ASP A 37 3.27 45.60 22.10
C ASP A 37 1.91 45.60 21.37
N ARG A 38 1.86 45.20 20.10
CA ARG A 38 0.63 45.02 19.32
C ARG A 38 0.00 43.64 19.44
N LEU A 39 0.62 42.69 20.14
CA LEU A 39 0.06 41.35 20.31
C LEU A 39 -1.16 41.38 21.26
N ASN A 40 -2.13 40.58 20.95
CA ASN A 40 -3.33 40.44 21.78
C ASN A 40 -3.00 39.58 23.03
N HIS A 41 -3.47 40.04 24.17
CA HIS A 41 -3.42 39.27 25.41
C HIS A 41 -4.64 38.34 25.48
N LEU A 42 -4.41 37.08 25.75
CA LEU A 42 -5.46 36.09 26.00
C LEU A 42 -5.25 35.43 27.37
N ASP A 43 -6.36 35.20 28.07
CA ASP A 43 -6.33 34.39 29.29
C ASP A 43 -5.71 33.03 29.02
N GLN A 44 -4.80 32.62 29.87
CA GLN A 44 -4.10 31.34 29.77
C GLN A 44 -5.05 30.15 29.65
N LYS A 45 -6.23 30.21 30.32
CA LYS A 45 -7.27 29.19 30.21
C LYS A 45 -7.86 29.11 28.81
N ILE A 46 -8.03 30.25 28.14
CA ILE A 46 -8.52 30.34 26.78
C ILE A 46 -7.48 29.77 25.80
N LEU A 47 -6.19 30.07 26.01
CA LEU A 47 -5.09 29.50 25.22
C LEU A 47 -5.04 27.97 25.34
N TRP A 48 -5.16 27.43 26.54
CA TRP A 48 -5.21 25.98 26.76
C TRP A 48 -6.44 25.35 26.11
N ALA A 49 -7.61 25.99 26.21
CA ALA A 49 -8.82 25.49 25.54
C ALA A 49 -8.68 25.44 24.01
N TYR A 50 -8.05 26.46 23.41
CA TYR A 50 -7.74 26.42 21.97
C TYR A 50 -6.72 25.33 21.63
N ALA A 51 -5.72 25.12 22.48
CA ALA A 51 -4.74 24.05 22.29
C ALA A 51 -5.40 22.67 22.30
N ASP A 52 -6.29 22.42 23.23
CA ASP A 52 -7.05 21.17 23.34
C ASP A 52 -7.96 20.95 22.13
N ILE A 53 -8.66 21.98 21.67
CA ILE A 53 -9.51 21.91 20.47
C ILE A 53 -8.66 21.60 19.22
N LEU A 54 -7.54 22.31 19.03
CA LEU A 54 -6.65 22.05 17.90
C LEU A 54 -6.04 20.64 17.95
N SER A 55 -5.67 20.17 19.13
CA SER A 55 -5.16 18.81 19.34
C SER A 55 -6.22 17.75 19.01
N ALA A 56 -7.46 17.97 19.45
CA ALA A 56 -8.58 17.09 19.13
C ALA A 56 -8.88 17.08 17.62
N CYS A 57 -8.87 18.25 16.96
CA CYS A 57 -9.05 18.35 15.51
C CYS A 57 -7.92 17.65 14.74
N ALA A 58 -6.66 17.84 15.15
CA ALA A 58 -5.51 17.17 14.53
C ALA A 58 -5.59 15.64 14.69
N SER A 59 -5.98 15.16 15.89
CA SER A 59 -6.20 13.75 16.16
C SER A 59 -7.34 13.18 15.31
N TYR A 60 -8.45 13.90 15.16
CA TYR A 60 -9.57 13.49 14.32
C TYR A 60 -9.17 13.40 12.83
N ILE A 61 -8.43 14.38 12.30
CA ILE A 61 -7.92 14.36 10.92
C ILE A 61 -6.98 13.18 10.72
N GLY A 62 -6.05 12.96 11.66
CA GLY A 62 -5.13 11.82 11.61
C GLY A 62 -5.85 10.47 11.63
N LEU A 63 -6.89 10.32 12.43
CA LEU A 63 -7.74 9.13 12.44
C LEU A 63 -8.50 8.94 11.12
N GLN A 64 -9.04 10.00 10.54
CA GLN A 64 -9.72 9.95 9.23
C GLN A 64 -8.77 9.54 8.10
N GLU A 65 -7.55 10.05 8.08
CA GLU A 65 -6.53 9.65 7.11
C GLU A 65 -6.09 8.20 7.33
N TYR A 66 -5.91 7.78 8.57
CA TYR A 66 -5.58 6.39 8.91
C TYR A 66 -6.67 5.41 8.46
N VAL A 67 -7.94 5.73 8.71
CA VAL A 67 -9.09 4.92 8.25
C VAL A 67 -9.12 4.85 6.73
N LYS A 68 -8.93 5.97 6.02
CA LYS A 68 -8.87 5.97 4.53
C LYS A 68 -7.70 5.15 3.98
N GLN A 69 -6.54 5.14 4.66
CA GLN A 69 -5.39 4.33 4.25
C GLN A 69 -5.57 2.84 4.57
N THR A 70 -6.40 2.52 5.58
CA THR A 70 -6.67 1.13 5.99
C THR A 70 -7.78 0.49 5.16
N GLU A 71 -8.66 1.29 4.54
CA GLU A 71 -9.63 0.78 3.56
C GLU A 71 -8.89 0.37 2.29
N LEU A 72 -8.81 -0.93 2.05
CA LEU A 72 -8.29 -1.48 0.80
C LEU A 72 -9.06 -0.89 -0.38
N SER A 73 -8.37 -0.34 -1.36
CA SER A 73 -9.00 0.11 -2.59
C SER A 73 -9.71 -1.07 -3.28
N GLU A 74 -10.74 -0.80 -4.09
CA GLU A 74 -11.43 -1.84 -4.88
C GLU A 74 -10.45 -2.71 -5.69
N ALA A 75 -9.36 -2.11 -6.16
CA ALA A 75 -8.31 -2.83 -6.88
C ALA A 75 -7.52 -3.77 -5.96
N GLN A 76 -7.20 -3.34 -4.75
CA GLN A 76 -6.52 -4.18 -3.76
C GLN A 76 -7.44 -5.31 -3.28
N LEU A 77 -8.73 -5.03 -3.03
CA LEU A 77 -9.73 -6.05 -2.68
C LEU A 77 -9.84 -7.10 -3.79
N LEU A 78 -9.93 -6.67 -5.05
CA LEU A 78 -9.99 -7.58 -6.20
C LEU A 78 -8.72 -8.44 -6.32
N ALA A 79 -7.54 -7.83 -6.18
CA ALA A 79 -6.27 -8.55 -6.26
C ALA A 79 -6.11 -9.57 -5.13
N SER A 80 -6.39 -9.18 -3.88
CA SER A 80 -6.32 -10.09 -2.72
C SER A 80 -7.31 -11.24 -2.85
N TYR A 81 -8.53 -10.97 -3.26
CA TYR A 81 -9.54 -12.00 -3.46
C TYR A 81 -9.13 -13.03 -4.52
N ILE A 82 -8.58 -12.57 -5.65
CA ILE A 82 -8.05 -13.47 -6.69
C ILE A 82 -6.85 -14.25 -6.16
N GLU A 83 -5.95 -13.61 -5.41
CA GLU A 83 -4.78 -14.25 -4.81
C GLU A 83 -5.15 -15.42 -3.89
N GLU A 84 -6.19 -15.26 -3.08
CA GLU A 84 -6.64 -16.28 -2.13
C GLU A 84 -7.48 -17.38 -2.78
N ASN A 85 -8.14 -17.10 -3.91
CA ASN A 85 -9.15 -17.98 -4.48
C ASN A 85 -8.87 -18.43 -5.92
N TYR A 86 -7.72 -18.11 -6.53
CA TYR A 86 -7.43 -18.43 -7.94
C TYR A 86 -7.59 -19.91 -8.29
N ALA A 87 -7.36 -20.81 -7.36
CA ALA A 87 -7.48 -22.25 -7.58
C ALA A 87 -8.94 -22.76 -7.64
N LYS A 88 -9.89 -21.95 -7.17
CA LYS A 88 -11.32 -22.28 -7.20
C LYS A 88 -11.97 -21.83 -8.53
N GLU A 89 -13.22 -22.21 -8.72
CA GLU A 89 -14.01 -21.66 -9.81
C GLU A 89 -14.31 -20.18 -9.55
N LEU A 90 -13.75 -19.30 -10.38
CA LEU A 90 -13.93 -17.86 -10.28
C LEU A 90 -14.67 -17.34 -11.52
N THR A 91 -15.90 -16.88 -11.30
CA THR A 91 -16.68 -16.14 -12.29
C THR A 91 -16.82 -14.69 -11.87
N LEU A 92 -17.07 -13.79 -12.81
CA LEU A 92 -17.37 -12.40 -12.51
C LEU A 92 -18.56 -12.25 -11.55
N GLY A 93 -19.54 -13.15 -11.64
CA GLY A 93 -20.69 -13.18 -10.73
C GLY A 93 -20.29 -13.48 -9.29
N ILE A 94 -19.47 -14.52 -9.07
CA ILE A 94 -18.97 -14.91 -7.74
C ILE A 94 -18.18 -13.75 -7.14
N ILE A 95 -17.22 -13.18 -7.86
CA ILE A 95 -16.39 -12.06 -7.39
C ILE A 95 -17.26 -10.85 -7.01
N SER A 96 -18.26 -10.54 -7.85
CA SER A 96 -19.18 -9.43 -7.60
C SER A 96 -19.99 -9.61 -6.32
N THR A 97 -20.46 -10.84 -6.05
CA THR A 97 -21.24 -11.16 -4.85
C THR A 97 -20.37 -11.12 -3.59
N GLU A 98 -19.19 -11.74 -3.64
CA GLU A 98 -18.29 -11.83 -2.49
C GLU A 98 -17.70 -10.48 -2.07
N LEU A 99 -17.33 -9.65 -3.04
CA LEU A 99 -16.76 -8.33 -2.75
C LEU A 99 -17.82 -7.23 -2.54
N GLY A 100 -19.12 -7.51 -2.85
CA GLY A 100 -20.17 -6.49 -2.80
C GLY A 100 -19.99 -5.38 -3.84
N ILE A 101 -19.20 -5.62 -4.91
CA ILE A 101 -18.90 -4.64 -5.96
C ILE A 101 -19.61 -5.04 -7.25
N GLY A 102 -20.31 -4.09 -7.86
CA GLY A 102 -21.04 -4.35 -9.13
C GLY A 102 -20.13 -4.80 -10.27
N LYS A 103 -20.62 -5.70 -11.14
CA LYS A 103 -19.84 -6.30 -12.24
C LYS A 103 -19.19 -5.28 -13.16
N THR A 104 -19.90 -4.21 -13.51
CA THR A 104 -19.38 -3.12 -14.36
C THR A 104 -18.20 -2.44 -13.69
N LYS A 105 -18.34 -2.09 -12.41
CA LYS A 105 -17.29 -1.45 -11.63
C LYS A 105 -16.06 -2.34 -11.49
N LEU A 106 -16.23 -3.63 -11.25
CA LEU A 106 -15.12 -4.60 -11.22
C LEU A 106 -14.35 -4.64 -12.55
N CYS A 107 -15.07 -4.63 -13.68
CA CYS A 107 -14.43 -4.61 -15.00
C CYS A 107 -13.67 -3.30 -15.25
N GLU A 108 -14.22 -2.15 -14.84
CA GLU A 108 -13.55 -0.86 -14.92
C GLU A 108 -12.31 -0.80 -14.03
N THR A 109 -12.43 -1.28 -12.79
CA THR A 109 -11.33 -1.37 -11.84
C THR A 109 -10.19 -2.24 -12.39
N ALA A 110 -10.51 -3.40 -12.98
CA ALA A 110 -9.52 -4.27 -13.59
C ALA A 110 -8.79 -3.59 -14.75
N ARG A 111 -9.52 -2.95 -15.66
CA ARG A 111 -8.92 -2.24 -16.80
C ARG A 111 -8.07 -1.05 -16.35
N LYS A 112 -8.56 -0.25 -15.40
CA LYS A 112 -7.89 0.97 -14.94
C LYS A 112 -6.60 0.69 -14.16
N ASN A 113 -6.59 -0.35 -13.31
CA ASN A 113 -5.48 -0.59 -12.37
C ASN A 113 -4.54 -1.71 -12.82
N PHE A 114 -4.99 -2.64 -13.66
CA PHE A 114 -4.21 -3.80 -14.10
C PHE A 114 -4.06 -3.90 -15.62
N ASP A 115 -4.65 -2.94 -16.36
CA ASP A 115 -4.62 -2.90 -17.84
C ASP A 115 -5.07 -4.21 -18.51
N CYS A 116 -5.93 -4.97 -17.87
CA CYS A 116 -6.42 -6.26 -18.35
C CYS A 116 -7.84 -6.57 -17.90
N SER A 117 -8.44 -7.61 -18.47
CA SER A 117 -9.74 -8.11 -18.00
C SER A 117 -9.55 -8.98 -16.74
N ILE A 118 -10.63 -9.11 -15.93
CA ILE A 118 -10.64 -9.98 -14.73
C ILE A 118 -10.25 -11.42 -15.10
N GLN A 119 -10.73 -11.93 -16.23
CA GLN A 119 -10.38 -13.27 -16.71
C GLN A 119 -8.88 -13.40 -17.07
N GLN A 120 -8.27 -12.34 -17.57
CA GLN A 120 -6.82 -12.30 -17.82
C GLN A 120 -6.05 -12.26 -16.51
N LEU A 121 -6.50 -11.45 -15.53
CA LEU A 121 -5.91 -11.37 -14.22
C LEU A 121 -5.89 -12.73 -13.51
N ILE A 122 -7.03 -13.44 -13.49
CA ILE A 122 -7.13 -14.79 -12.93
C ILE A 122 -6.17 -15.76 -13.66
N ARG A 123 -6.13 -15.71 -15.00
CA ARG A 123 -5.20 -16.56 -15.77
C ARG A 123 -3.74 -16.28 -15.48
N GLN A 124 -3.35 -15.02 -15.40
CA GLN A 124 -1.99 -14.61 -15.03
C GLN A 124 -1.60 -15.15 -13.66
N ARG A 125 -2.50 -15.01 -12.67
CA ARG A 125 -2.25 -15.52 -11.32
C ARG A 125 -2.09 -17.05 -11.29
N ARG A 126 -2.93 -17.78 -12.03
CA ARG A 126 -2.82 -19.25 -12.17
C ARG A 126 -1.50 -19.67 -12.80
N VAL A 127 -1.03 -18.94 -13.81
CA VAL A 127 0.26 -19.22 -14.47
C VAL A 127 1.42 -18.95 -13.50
N GLU A 128 1.40 -17.86 -12.72
CA GLU A 128 2.44 -17.59 -11.72
C GLU A 128 2.47 -18.66 -10.63
N ALA A 129 1.31 -19.08 -10.13
CA ALA A 129 1.21 -20.19 -9.20
C ALA A 129 1.76 -21.51 -9.77
N ALA A 130 1.45 -21.78 -11.05
CA ALA A 130 1.99 -22.97 -11.74
C ALA A 130 3.52 -22.94 -11.85
N LYS A 131 4.12 -21.76 -12.17
CA LYS A 131 5.57 -21.60 -12.18
C LYS A 131 6.19 -21.90 -10.80
N ALA A 132 5.59 -21.39 -9.73
CA ALA A 132 6.05 -21.66 -8.35
C ALA A 132 6.00 -23.16 -8.04
N LEU A 133 4.90 -23.86 -8.37
CA LEU A 133 4.78 -25.31 -8.18
C LEU A 133 5.79 -26.12 -9.01
N MET A 134 6.16 -25.64 -10.19
CA MET A 134 7.20 -26.30 -11.02
C MET A 134 8.60 -26.19 -10.39
N THR A 135 8.85 -25.17 -9.60
CA THR A 135 10.15 -24.95 -8.95
C THR A 135 10.32 -25.82 -7.71
N THR A 136 9.24 -26.02 -6.94
CA THR A 136 9.31 -26.65 -5.61
C THR A 136 9.02 -28.15 -5.60
N GLY A 137 8.45 -28.73 -6.67
CA GLY A 137 7.92 -30.07 -6.56
C GLY A 137 8.14 -31.03 -7.74
N ASN A 138 7.91 -32.32 -7.43
CA ASN A 138 7.89 -33.41 -8.40
C ASN A 138 6.51 -33.64 -9.05
N MET A 139 5.59 -32.68 -8.92
CA MET A 139 4.24 -32.78 -9.48
C MET A 139 4.27 -32.90 -11.01
N SER A 140 3.41 -33.74 -11.54
CA SER A 140 3.17 -33.82 -12.98
C SER A 140 2.51 -32.52 -13.51
N ILE A 141 2.60 -32.29 -14.81
CA ILE A 141 1.95 -31.10 -15.43
C ILE A 141 0.43 -31.11 -15.22
N ARG A 142 -0.18 -32.31 -15.18
CA ARG A 142 -1.60 -32.48 -14.92
C ARG A 142 -1.95 -32.08 -13.48
N GLU A 143 -1.21 -32.58 -12.50
CA GLU A 143 -1.40 -32.23 -11.09
C GLU A 143 -1.23 -30.72 -10.87
N ILE A 144 -0.27 -30.10 -11.53
CA ILE A 144 -0.07 -28.65 -11.46
C ILE A 144 -1.28 -27.91 -12.05
N ALA A 145 -1.80 -28.35 -13.20
CA ALA A 145 -2.99 -27.75 -13.81
C ALA A 145 -4.21 -27.83 -12.87
N GLU A 146 -4.44 -28.98 -12.27
CA GLU A 146 -5.53 -29.19 -11.30
C GLU A 146 -5.33 -28.34 -10.05
N ALA A 147 -4.13 -28.26 -9.50
CA ALA A 147 -3.79 -27.48 -8.32
C ALA A 147 -4.00 -25.97 -8.53
N VAL A 148 -3.82 -25.45 -9.74
CA VAL A 148 -4.08 -24.04 -10.05
C VAL A 148 -5.51 -23.77 -10.56
N GLY A 149 -6.40 -24.75 -10.47
CA GLY A 149 -7.83 -24.60 -10.84
C GLY A 149 -8.11 -24.67 -12.34
N ILE A 150 -7.26 -25.37 -13.11
CA ILE A 150 -7.49 -25.65 -14.54
C ILE A 150 -7.59 -27.15 -14.74
N SER A 151 -8.81 -27.69 -14.80
CA SER A 151 -9.04 -29.13 -14.97
C SER A 151 -8.71 -29.66 -16.37
N ASP A 152 -8.84 -28.83 -17.40
CA ASP A 152 -8.47 -29.20 -18.78
C ASP A 152 -6.97 -28.94 -19.02
N SER A 153 -6.20 -30.03 -19.06
CA SER A 153 -4.74 -30.00 -19.32
C SER A 153 -4.38 -29.39 -20.68
N ASN A 154 -5.20 -29.56 -21.70
CA ASN A 154 -4.94 -28.99 -23.02
C ASN A 154 -5.14 -27.46 -22.99
N TYR A 155 -6.17 -27.03 -22.30
CA TYR A 155 -6.40 -25.62 -22.08
C TYR A 155 -5.26 -25.01 -21.23
N PHE A 156 -4.82 -25.68 -20.17
CA PHE A 156 -3.68 -25.25 -19.37
C PHE A 156 -2.42 -25.04 -20.22
N VAL A 157 -2.09 -25.99 -21.11
CA VAL A 157 -0.92 -25.87 -22.00
C VAL A 157 -1.03 -24.63 -22.90
N LYS A 158 -2.21 -24.35 -23.46
CA LYS A 158 -2.45 -23.16 -24.28
C LYS A 158 -2.28 -21.86 -23.49
N VAL A 159 -2.88 -21.77 -22.32
CA VAL A 159 -2.81 -20.61 -21.42
C VAL A 159 -1.37 -20.37 -20.98
N PHE A 160 -0.70 -21.39 -20.50
CA PHE A 160 0.68 -21.31 -20.03
C PHE A 160 1.65 -20.90 -21.13
N LYS A 161 1.53 -21.51 -22.32
CA LYS A 161 2.37 -21.14 -23.48
C LYS A 161 2.09 -19.72 -23.95
N GLY A 162 0.81 -19.29 -23.95
CA GLY A 162 0.45 -17.91 -24.31
C GLY A 162 1.06 -16.87 -23.37
N ALA A 163 1.19 -17.19 -22.08
CA ALA A 163 1.72 -16.27 -21.07
C ALA A 163 3.26 -16.30 -20.97
N THR A 164 3.90 -17.47 -21.24
CA THR A 164 5.34 -17.65 -20.99
C THR A 164 6.17 -17.84 -22.26
N GLY A 165 5.54 -18.07 -23.41
CA GLY A 165 6.19 -18.43 -24.65
C GLY A 165 6.62 -19.90 -24.74
N TYR A 166 6.57 -20.67 -23.64
CA TYR A 166 7.03 -22.06 -23.57
C TYR A 166 5.90 -22.99 -23.14
N THR A 167 5.94 -24.25 -23.61
CA THR A 167 5.05 -25.26 -23.05
C THR A 167 5.42 -25.57 -21.61
N PRO A 168 4.44 -25.94 -20.72
CA PRO A 168 4.71 -26.26 -19.31
C PRO A 168 5.84 -27.25 -19.11
N LEU A 169 5.88 -28.31 -19.92
CA LEU A 169 6.92 -29.34 -19.85
C LEU A 169 8.31 -28.79 -20.19
N ARG A 170 8.41 -27.96 -21.23
CA ARG A 170 9.67 -27.32 -21.61
C ARG A 170 10.16 -26.35 -20.53
N TYR A 171 9.25 -25.55 -20.00
CA TYR A 171 9.53 -24.61 -18.91
C TYR A 171 10.03 -25.34 -17.67
N LYS A 172 9.36 -26.41 -17.24
CA LYS A 172 9.78 -27.24 -16.09
C LYS A 172 11.20 -27.82 -16.30
N ARG A 173 11.52 -28.35 -17.48
CA ARG A 173 12.85 -28.87 -17.79
C ARG A 173 13.94 -27.79 -17.74
N MET A 174 13.62 -26.57 -18.18
CA MET A 174 14.57 -25.45 -18.14
C MET A 174 14.94 -25.09 -16.71
N ILE A 175 13.94 -24.97 -15.82
CA ILE A 175 14.16 -24.63 -14.40
C ILE A 175 14.98 -25.72 -13.71
N GLN A 176 14.65 -27.00 -13.92
CA GLN A 176 15.38 -28.13 -13.32
C GLN A 176 16.86 -28.16 -13.74
N LYS A 177 17.17 -27.84 -15.01
CA LYS A 177 18.56 -27.73 -15.47
C LYS A 177 19.30 -26.55 -14.81
N SER A 178 18.64 -25.40 -14.63
CA SER A 178 19.25 -24.24 -13.98
C SER A 178 19.51 -24.51 -12.49
N ALA A 179 18.62 -25.19 -11.80
CA ALA A 179 18.79 -25.58 -10.40
C ALA A 179 19.92 -26.61 -10.20
N GLY A 180 20.07 -27.57 -11.11
CA GLY A 180 21.17 -28.55 -11.08
C GLY A 180 22.54 -27.94 -11.36
N SER A 181 22.61 -26.87 -12.15
CA SER A 181 23.88 -26.17 -12.46
C SER A 181 24.37 -25.29 -11.30
N ALA A 182 23.48 -24.81 -10.45
CA ALA A 182 23.83 -23.99 -9.28
C ALA A 182 24.40 -24.81 -8.09
N GLN A 183 24.19 -26.14 -8.09
CA GLN A 183 24.68 -27.06 -7.04
C GLN A 183 26.09 -27.59 -7.30
N LEU A 184 26.73 -27.24 -8.45
CA LEU A 184 28.04 -27.73 -8.85
C LEU A 184 29.17 -26.70 -8.71
N MET A 185 29.01 -25.65 -7.90
CA MET A 185 30.16 -24.86 -7.45
C MET A 185 30.74 -25.47 -6.18
N PRO A 186 31.97 -26.01 -6.21
CA PRO A 186 32.64 -26.44 -4.98
C PRO A 186 32.93 -25.21 -4.11
N PRO A 187 32.94 -25.37 -2.74
CA PRO A 187 33.36 -24.28 -1.86
C PRO A 187 34.86 -24.02 -2.16
N GLU A 188 35.15 -22.84 -2.65
CA GLU A 188 36.52 -22.36 -2.72
C GLU A 188 37.11 -22.29 -1.33
N LEU A 189 38.14 -23.08 -1.11
CA LEU A 189 39.03 -23.08 0.06
C LEU A 189 39.70 -21.73 0.20
N THR A 190 39.44 -21.08 1.32
CA THR A 190 40.41 -20.15 1.94
C THR A 190 40.42 -20.35 3.44
#